data_1c0ba4021fa85cd1411368f98d9fc75c
#
_entry.id   1c0ba4021fa85cd1411368f98d9fc75c
#
_cell.length_a   1.000
_cell.length_b   1.000
_cell.length_c   1.000
_cell.angle_alpha   90.00
_cell.angle_beta   90.00
_cell.angle_gamma   90.00
#
_symmetry.space_group_name_H-M   'P 1'
#
loop_
_entity.id
_entity.type
_entity.pdbx_description
1 polymer ?
#
loop_
_entity_poly.entity_id
_entity_poly.type
_entity_poly.pdbx_seq_one_letter_code
_entity_poly.pdbx_strand_id
1 'polypeptide(L)'
;MEKIFKYCTLVLGFLAMAVSFTACDEDETELTAPVDLSYEPTMGGAIIKFTAPRSNDLLYIKAAYKNSLGKDVYRTTSIYDNKIEIDGLADETKTYPIYVSAVDKWGGETNATVINVQPGRSFINVIKDNLEINPICGGLAVTWENPMGADTKADDITQNSVAKIVYVVVDYIDSEGVKRTRYLSSKQKMAKANIRNMFAGNYVVSYRVEDASGNKTAQSTPANVDVPAEEESLKYILRDDPVNGSVKQFIWTLVPKLTTLQPAWEYKNEAIFDGIIDSNTSNTQNYCGTDCDNSSVTYGSSIPWDTDQVDIVIDMHQVVSISRLKAWQRAYTYDNQPYSGASGQTSGISDDYFYYQPQNLKRFKLFGSMTLDEDGWFLIKDCDISSNSTAGTLPIYWTNPSYFDHTNVYMPTNESYQYAIDGHEWELEAMTDSVRYIRVRMVENWDLSKRNIAGMSELNLYGSILVSHEELAAREAQAANKPRRK
;
A
#
# COMPACT_ATOMS: atom_id res chain seq x y z
N MET A 1 -42.04 75.14 39.20
CA MET A 1 -42.34 73.81 39.78
C MET A 1 -42.28 72.67 38.75
N GLU A 2 -42.60 72.89 37.53
CA GLU A 2 -42.54 71.84 36.46
C GLU A 2 -41.17 71.32 36.12
N LYS A 3 -40.07 72.10 36.22
CA LYS A 3 -38.72 71.67 35.92
C LYS A 3 -38.11 70.74 37.00
N ILE A 4 -38.57 70.89 38.27
CA ILE A 4 -38.02 70.04 39.34
C ILE A 4 -38.66 68.64 39.30
N PHE A 5 -39.91 68.55 38.82
CA PHE A 5 -40.59 67.25 38.66
C PHE A 5 -39.97 66.40 37.53
N LYS A 6 -39.47 67.01 36.43
CA LYS A 6 -38.85 66.29 35.35
C LYS A 6 -37.48 65.71 35.76
N TYR A 7 -36.77 66.39 36.65
CA TYR A 7 -35.48 65.87 37.14
C TYR A 7 -35.65 64.76 38.19
N CYS A 8 -36.69 64.85 39.05
CA CYS A 8 -36.95 63.73 39.96
C CYS A 8 -37.46 62.46 39.30
N THR A 9 -38.21 62.55 38.20
CA THR A 9 -38.61 61.38 37.42
C THR A 9 -37.47 60.76 36.65
N LEU A 10 -36.51 61.56 36.17
CA LEU A 10 -35.34 61.08 35.48
C LEU A 10 -34.35 60.41 36.43
N VAL A 11 -34.18 60.93 37.66
CA VAL A 11 -33.28 60.32 38.66
C VAL A 11 -33.88 59.02 39.23
N LEU A 12 -35.18 58.95 39.42
CA LEU A 12 -35.85 57.72 39.82
C LEU A 12 -35.89 56.67 38.73
N GLY A 13 -35.95 57.09 37.44
CA GLY A 13 -35.83 56.16 36.29
C GLY A 13 -34.41 55.58 36.17
N PHE A 14 -33.38 56.36 36.44
CA PHE A 14 -31.98 55.89 36.46
C PHE A 14 -31.68 55.00 37.70
N LEU A 15 -32.24 55.30 38.84
CA LEU A 15 -32.10 54.41 40.02
C LEU A 15 -32.87 53.10 39.86
N ALA A 16 -33.99 53.08 39.17
CA ALA A 16 -34.74 51.83 38.86
C ALA A 16 -34.05 50.99 37.79
N MET A 17 -33.30 51.59 36.83
CA MET A 17 -32.47 50.84 35.89
C MET A 17 -31.15 50.34 36.52
N ALA A 18 -30.65 50.98 37.53
CA ALA A 18 -29.44 50.53 38.23
C ALA A 18 -29.70 49.33 39.17
N VAL A 19 -30.94 49.13 39.57
CA VAL A 19 -31.32 47.98 40.46
C VAL A 19 -31.74 46.75 39.66
N SER A 20 -31.99 46.87 38.34
CA SER A 20 -32.33 45.72 37.49
C SER A 20 -31.11 45.04 36.86
N PHE A 21 -29.87 45.45 37.14
CA PHE A 21 -28.65 44.78 36.70
C PHE A 21 -27.96 43.95 37.80
N THR A 22 -28.56 43.77 38.95
CA THR A 22 -28.04 42.92 40.02
C THR A 22 -28.85 41.67 40.25
N ALA A 23 -29.28 41.00 39.19
CA ALA A 23 -29.94 39.70 39.30
C ALA A 23 -29.55 38.81 38.14
N CYS A 24 -28.30 38.47 38.09
CA CYS A 24 -27.75 37.22 37.62
C CYS A 24 -26.39 37.05 38.33
N ASP A 25 -26.44 36.85 39.64
CA ASP A 25 -25.46 35.97 40.27
C ASP A 25 -25.84 34.57 39.78
N GLU A 26 -25.51 34.23 38.53
CA GLU A 26 -25.10 32.86 38.24
C GLU A 26 -23.91 32.66 39.16
N ASP A 27 -24.00 31.73 40.10
CA ASP A 27 -22.88 31.25 40.91
C ASP A 27 -21.71 31.04 39.96
N GLU A 28 -20.77 31.99 39.92
CA GLU A 28 -19.48 31.81 39.31
C GLU A 28 -18.80 30.68 40.07
N THR A 29 -19.13 29.45 39.70
CA THR A 29 -18.42 28.28 40.23
C THR A 29 -16.99 28.40 39.75
N GLU A 30 -16.11 28.72 40.69
CA GLU A 30 -14.64 28.75 40.43
C GLU A 30 -14.25 27.50 39.65
N LEU A 31 -13.54 27.71 38.54
CA LEU A 31 -13.10 26.59 37.69
C LEU A 31 -12.19 25.68 38.51
N THR A 32 -12.58 24.43 38.66
CA THR A 32 -11.83 23.42 39.40
C THR A 32 -11.16 22.43 38.44
N ALA A 33 -10.18 21.70 38.96
CA ALA A 33 -9.52 20.65 38.18
C ALA A 33 -10.48 19.47 37.89
N PRO A 34 -10.29 18.71 36.82
CA PRO A 34 -11.00 17.46 36.58
C PRO A 34 -10.80 16.46 37.73
N VAL A 35 -11.83 15.68 38.02
CA VAL A 35 -11.82 14.67 39.10
C VAL A 35 -12.15 13.28 38.58
N ASP A 36 -12.10 12.26 39.42
CA ASP A 36 -12.42 10.85 39.11
C ASP A 36 -11.59 10.31 37.93
N LEU A 37 -10.27 10.64 37.91
CA LEU A 37 -9.41 10.20 36.84
C LEU A 37 -9.19 8.69 36.88
N SER A 38 -9.40 8.07 35.75
CA SER A 38 -9.06 6.67 35.46
C SER A 38 -8.43 6.55 34.09
N TYR A 39 -7.80 5.44 33.74
CA TYR A 39 -7.24 5.28 32.42
C TYR A 39 -7.40 3.86 31.89
N GLU A 40 -7.41 3.75 30.57
CA GLU A 40 -7.32 2.50 29.80
C GLU A 40 -6.02 2.55 28.97
N PRO A 41 -5.11 1.56 29.15
CA PRO A 41 -3.90 1.53 28.33
C PRO A 41 -4.21 1.32 26.85
N THR A 42 -3.51 2.06 25.98
CA THR A 42 -3.52 1.87 24.53
C THR A 42 -2.10 1.61 24.02
N MET A 43 -1.94 1.24 22.75
CA MET A 43 -0.63 1.00 22.19
C MET A 43 0.24 2.27 22.22
N GLY A 44 1.24 2.27 23.10
CA GLY A 44 2.13 3.42 23.27
C GLY A 44 1.48 4.66 23.87
N GLY A 45 0.38 4.48 24.62
CA GLY A 45 -0.37 5.58 25.23
C GLY A 45 -1.46 5.10 26.18
N ALA A 46 -2.46 5.96 26.41
CA ALA A 46 -3.65 5.64 27.18
C ALA A 46 -4.81 6.59 26.83
N ILE A 47 -6.01 6.11 27.12
CA ILE A 47 -7.21 6.95 27.18
C ILE A 47 -7.49 7.28 28.63
N ILE A 48 -7.37 8.55 29.00
CA ILE A 48 -7.69 9.03 30.35
C ILE A 48 -9.15 9.44 30.37
N LYS A 49 -9.92 8.90 31.27
CA LYS A 49 -11.32 9.25 31.57
C LYS A 49 -11.36 10.13 32.81
N PHE A 50 -12.27 11.09 32.82
CA PHE A 50 -12.40 12.04 33.93
C PHE A 50 -13.83 12.60 34.01
N THR A 51 -14.15 13.22 35.13
CA THR A 51 -15.33 14.09 35.30
C THR A 51 -14.87 15.53 35.16
N ALA A 52 -15.38 16.22 34.11
CA ALA A 52 -15.07 17.62 33.87
C ALA A 52 -15.79 18.52 34.88
N PRO A 53 -15.19 19.64 35.31
CA PRO A 53 -15.87 20.62 36.16
C PRO A 53 -17.07 21.27 35.44
N ARG A 54 -18.10 21.56 36.19
CA ARG A 54 -19.26 22.31 35.68
C ARG A 54 -19.00 23.80 35.86
N SER A 55 -18.53 24.46 34.81
CA SER A 55 -18.32 25.89 34.77
C SER A 55 -18.62 26.44 33.38
N ASN A 56 -19.30 27.57 33.31
CA ASN A 56 -19.56 28.27 32.05
C ASN A 56 -18.27 28.85 31.42
N ASP A 57 -17.22 28.91 32.20
CA ASP A 57 -15.90 29.45 31.76
C ASP A 57 -14.96 28.38 31.24
N LEU A 58 -15.26 27.10 31.44
CA LEU A 58 -14.48 26.01 30.93
C LEU A 58 -14.40 26.05 29.40
N LEU A 59 -13.16 26.10 28.85
CA LEU A 59 -12.92 26.06 27.42
C LEU A 59 -12.50 24.67 26.92
N TYR A 60 -11.54 24.03 27.59
CA TYR A 60 -11.09 22.67 27.28
C TYR A 60 -10.37 22.01 28.48
N ILE A 61 -10.22 20.69 28.39
CA ILE A 61 -9.37 19.94 29.32
C ILE A 61 -8.03 19.67 28.65
N LYS A 62 -6.95 19.82 29.42
CA LYS A 62 -5.57 19.65 28.99
C LYS A 62 -4.91 18.53 29.79
N ALA A 63 -4.22 17.61 29.11
CA ALA A 63 -3.32 16.64 29.71
C ALA A 63 -1.88 16.96 29.27
N ALA A 64 -1.03 17.34 30.23
CA ALA A 64 0.38 17.66 30.01
C ALA A 64 1.26 16.53 30.58
N TYR A 65 2.30 16.14 29.86
CA TYR A 65 3.20 15.07 30.26
C TYR A 65 4.55 15.12 29.53
N LYS A 66 5.50 14.33 29.99
CA LYS A 66 6.73 14.06 29.24
C LYS A 66 6.56 12.76 28.45
N ASN A 67 6.82 12.82 27.15
CA ASN A 67 6.85 11.61 26.32
C ASN A 67 8.09 10.74 26.64
N SER A 68 8.22 9.59 25.99
CA SER A 68 9.35 8.66 26.23
C SER A 68 10.73 9.24 25.93
N LEU A 69 10.79 10.32 25.16
CA LEU A 69 12.02 11.08 24.87
C LEU A 69 12.29 12.20 25.88
N GLY A 70 11.46 12.33 26.92
CA GLY A 70 11.56 13.38 27.93
C GLY A 70 11.11 14.76 27.47
N LYS A 71 10.50 14.87 26.29
CA LYS A 71 9.96 16.13 25.76
C LYS A 71 8.61 16.42 26.41
N ASP A 72 8.41 17.69 26.78
CA ASP A 72 7.11 18.15 27.25
C ASP A 72 6.12 18.19 26.08
N VAL A 73 4.99 17.51 26.27
CA VAL A 73 3.89 17.44 25.31
C VAL A 73 2.57 17.61 26.05
N TYR A 74 1.54 18.04 25.33
CA TYR A 74 0.19 18.08 25.86
C TYR A 74 -0.82 17.66 24.80
N ARG A 75 -1.97 17.21 25.28
CA ARG A 75 -3.17 16.92 24.50
C ARG A 75 -4.34 17.70 25.10
N THR A 76 -5.31 18.03 24.27
CA THR A 76 -6.51 18.74 24.70
C THR A 76 -7.75 17.98 24.20
N THR A 77 -8.84 18.10 24.94
CA THR A 77 -10.13 17.58 24.52
C THR A 77 -11.24 18.60 24.82
N SER A 78 -12.33 18.49 24.07
CA SER A 78 -13.49 19.35 24.20
C SER A 78 -14.17 19.17 25.55
N ILE A 79 -14.88 20.23 26.00
CA ILE A 79 -15.74 20.22 27.21
C ILE A 79 -16.86 19.16 27.13
N TYR A 80 -17.18 18.71 25.94
CA TYR A 80 -18.23 17.71 25.71
C TYR A 80 -17.71 16.26 25.77
N ASP A 81 -16.39 16.11 25.80
CA ASP A 81 -15.72 14.82 25.94
C ASP A 81 -15.32 14.59 27.39
N ASN A 82 -15.55 13.38 27.88
CA ASN A 82 -15.11 12.93 29.20
C ASN A 82 -13.84 12.08 29.16
N LYS A 83 -13.12 12.14 28.05
CA LYS A 83 -11.90 11.36 27.81
C LYS A 83 -10.88 12.18 27.02
N ILE A 84 -9.60 11.87 27.24
CA ILE A 84 -8.48 12.42 26.48
C ILE A 84 -7.51 11.31 26.14
N GLU A 85 -7.11 11.23 24.89
CA GLU A 85 -6.11 10.28 24.43
C GLU A 85 -4.72 10.88 24.52
N ILE A 86 -3.78 10.14 25.11
CA ILE A 86 -2.38 10.47 25.20
C ILE A 86 -1.54 9.41 24.46
N ASP A 87 -0.45 9.82 23.84
CA ASP A 87 0.43 8.98 23.03
C ASP A 87 1.92 9.32 23.22
N GLY A 88 2.79 8.63 22.48
CA GLY A 88 4.25 8.87 22.53
C GLY A 88 4.92 8.26 23.75
N LEU A 89 4.28 7.31 24.41
CA LEU A 89 4.79 6.55 25.57
C LEU A 89 5.28 5.17 25.09
N ALA A 90 6.51 5.11 24.58
CA ALA A 90 7.02 3.90 23.91
C ALA A 90 7.50 2.80 24.86
N ASP A 91 7.72 3.08 26.15
CA ASP A 91 8.22 2.13 27.13
C ASP A 91 7.07 1.66 28.05
N GLU A 92 6.52 0.49 27.74
CA GLU A 92 5.43 -0.14 28.50
C GLU A 92 5.81 -0.58 29.90
N THR A 93 7.10 -0.57 30.26
CA THR A 93 7.57 -0.95 31.60
C THR A 93 7.60 0.25 32.56
N LYS A 94 7.47 1.45 32.06
CA LYS A 94 7.51 2.70 32.83
C LYS A 94 6.13 3.23 33.15
N THR A 95 6.06 3.93 34.27
CA THR A 95 4.89 4.72 34.65
C THR A 95 5.17 6.20 34.40
N TYR A 96 4.21 6.86 33.77
CA TYR A 96 4.31 8.27 33.36
C TYR A 96 3.31 9.11 34.14
N PRO A 97 3.74 10.18 34.85
CA PRO A 97 2.82 11.12 35.47
C PRO A 97 2.18 12.01 34.41
N ILE A 98 0.87 12.05 34.40
CA ILE A 98 0.08 12.88 33.49
C ILE A 98 -0.67 13.91 34.33
N TYR A 99 -0.52 15.18 33.99
CA TYR A 99 -1.08 16.33 34.67
C TYR A 99 -2.32 16.80 33.91
N VAL A 100 -3.50 16.59 34.50
CA VAL A 100 -4.79 16.93 33.87
C VAL A 100 -5.36 18.17 34.53
N SER A 101 -5.57 19.22 33.73
CA SER A 101 -6.05 20.54 34.16
C SER A 101 -7.25 20.98 33.32
N ALA A 102 -8.02 21.91 33.85
CA ALA A 102 -9.06 22.62 33.12
C ALA A 102 -8.54 24.02 32.72
N VAL A 103 -8.86 24.44 31.51
CA VAL A 103 -8.46 25.75 30.97
C VAL A 103 -9.69 26.57 30.66
N ASP A 104 -9.70 27.84 31.12
CA ASP A 104 -10.82 28.76 30.92
C ASP A 104 -10.73 29.51 29.58
N LYS A 105 -11.77 30.30 29.30
CA LYS A 105 -11.91 31.12 28.10
C LYS A 105 -10.84 32.24 27.99
N TRP A 106 -10.20 32.60 29.08
CA TRP A 106 -9.18 33.66 29.16
C TRP A 106 -7.76 33.09 29.19
N GLY A 107 -7.62 31.73 29.15
CA GLY A 107 -6.34 31.05 29.19
C GLY A 107 -5.80 30.79 30.61
N GLY A 108 -6.61 31.02 31.65
CA GLY A 108 -6.32 30.58 33.01
C GLY A 108 -6.35 29.03 33.11
N GLU A 109 -5.41 28.45 33.83
CA GLU A 109 -5.30 27.01 34.00
C GLU A 109 -5.39 26.65 35.48
N THR A 110 -6.21 25.66 35.83
CA THR A 110 -6.33 25.15 37.20
C THR A 110 -5.07 24.40 37.64
N ASN A 111 -4.91 24.20 38.94
CA ASN A 111 -3.98 23.19 39.41
C ASN A 111 -4.32 21.83 38.79
N ALA A 112 -3.31 21.08 38.38
CA ALA A 112 -3.55 19.80 37.71
C ALA A 112 -3.83 18.68 38.71
N THR A 113 -4.77 17.79 38.39
CA THR A 113 -4.89 16.47 39.00
C THR A 113 -3.92 15.52 38.34
N VAL A 114 -3.15 14.77 39.11
CA VAL A 114 -2.13 13.85 38.56
C VAL A 114 -2.65 12.42 38.54
N ILE A 115 -2.48 11.77 37.38
CA ILE A 115 -2.69 10.32 37.24
C ILE A 115 -1.40 9.66 36.72
N ASN A 116 -1.02 8.54 37.32
CA ASN A 116 0.13 7.78 36.88
C ASN A 116 -0.33 6.70 35.89
N VAL A 117 0.18 6.76 34.66
CA VAL A 117 -0.24 5.91 33.54
C VAL A 117 0.90 4.98 33.16
N GLN A 118 0.61 3.69 33.06
CA GLN A 118 1.44 2.71 32.40
C GLN A 118 0.83 2.41 31.05
N PRO A 119 1.49 2.74 29.92
CA PRO A 119 0.95 2.50 28.59
C PRO A 119 0.92 1.02 28.24
N GLY A 120 0.09 0.67 27.27
CA GLY A 120 0.17 -0.63 26.62
C GLY A 120 1.40 -0.73 25.72
N ARG A 121 1.71 -1.94 25.26
CA ARG A 121 2.85 -2.21 24.37
C ARG A 121 2.82 -1.29 23.16
N SER A 122 3.93 -0.62 22.90
CA SER A 122 4.00 0.33 21.78
C SER A 122 3.98 -0.41 20.43
N PHE A 123 3.34 0.21 19.44
CA PHE A 123 3.23 -0.40 18.11
C PHE A 123 4.59 -0.58 17.43
N ILE A 124 5.61 0.23 17.73
CA ILE A 124 6.98 -0.03 17.23
C ILE A 124 7.57 -1.33 17.78
N ASN A 125 7.29 -1.66 19.05
CA ASN A 125 7.70 -2.93 19.64
C ASN A 125 6.91 -4.11 19.05
N VAL A 126 5.60 -3.94 18.82
CA VAL A 126 4.77 -4.95 18.17
C VAL A 126 5.28 -5.26 16.77
N ILE A 127 5.58 -4.24 15.96
CA ILE A 127 6.15 -4.42 14.61
C ILE A 127 7.51 -5.12 14.71
N LYS A 128 8.39 -4.68 15.62
CA LYS A 128 9.70 -5.31 15.77
C LYS A 128 9.62 -6.81 16.03
N ASP A 129 8.64 -7.24 16.81
CA ASP A 129 8.49 -8.65 17.19
C ASP A 129 7.97 -9.55 16.05
N ASN A 130 7.23 -8.97 15.10
CA ASN A 130 6.68 -9.69 13.95
C ASN A 130 7.46 -9.45 12.66
N LEU A 131 8.58 -8.70 12.72
CA LEU A 131 9.38 -8.37 11.56
C LEU A 131 10.29 -9.52 11.18
N GLU A 132 10.26 -9.90 9.91
CA GLU A 132 11.11 -10.90 9.32
C GLU A 132 11.92 -10.32 8.16
N ILE A 133 13.18 -10.76 8.05
CA ILE A 133 14.07 -10.44 6.93
C ILE A 133 14.56 -11.75 6.33
N ASN A 134 14.21 -11.97 5.07
CA ASN A 134 14.57 -13.16 4.32
C ASN A 134 15.42 -12.80 3.10
N PRO A 135 16.44 -13.59 2.76
CA PRO A 135 17.19 -13.39 1.53
C PRO A 135 16.31 -13.67 0.31
N ILE A 136 16.47 -12.85 -0.70
CA ILE A 136 15.93 -13.05 -2.04
C ILE A 136 17.05 -12.83 -3.05
N CYS A 137 16.90 -13.30 -4.28
CA CYS A 137 17.90 -13.09 -5.30
C CYS A 137 18.18 -11.59 -5.53
N GLY A 138 19.42 -11.18 -5.37
CA GLY A 138 19.83 -9.78 -5.47
C GLY A 138 19.32 -8.88 -4.34
N GLY A 139 18.94 -9.44 -3.16
CA GLY A 139 18.43 -8.57 -2.10
C GLY A 139 17.87 -9.23 -0.86
N LEU A 140 17.07 -8.46 -0.13
CA LEU A 140 16.38 -8.85 1.08
C LEU A 140 14.89 -8.52 0.97
N ALA A 141 14.03 -9.45 1.33
CA ALA A 141 12.60 -9.21 1.56
C ALA A 141 12.38 -8.93 3.05
N VAL A 142 11.78 -7.80 3.35
CA VAL A 142 11.44 -7.38 4.71
C VAL A 142 9.92 -7.36 4.84
N THR A 143 9.39 -8.16 5.76
CA THR A 143 7.95 -8.30 5.98
C THR A 143 7.59 -7.96 7.42
N TRP A 144 6.44 -7.34 7.62
CA TRP A 144 5.91 -7.06 8.95
C TRP A 144 4.39 -6.85 8.91
N GLU A 145 3.75 -7.00 10.05
CA GLU A 145 2.34 -6.67 10.22
C GLU A 145 2.21 -5.35 10.98
N ASN A 146 1.53 -4.36 10.36
CA ASN A 146 1.19 -3.12 11.03
C ASN A 146 -0.03 -3.34 11.94
N PRO A 147 0.06 -3.03 13.25
CA PRO A 147 -1.09 -3.10 14.12
C PRO A 147 -2.13 -2.07 13.68
N MET A 148 -3.36 -2.52 13.56
CA MET A 148 -4.49 -1.64 13.25
C MET A 148 -4.93 -0.89 14.51
N GLY A 149 -5.26 0.38 14.39
CA GLY A 149 -5.82 1.17 15.50
C GLY A 149 -7.16 0.58 15.98
N ALA A 150 -7.47 0.78 17.26
CA ALA A 150 -8.66 0.23 17.91
C ALA A 150 -10.00 0.69 17.29
N ASP A 151 -9.99 1.78 16.53
CA ASP A 151 -11.20 2.38 15.92
C ASP A 151 -11.47 1.93 14.48
N THR A 152 -10.65 1.05 13.93
CA THR A 152 -10.88 0.51 12.59
C THR A 152 -11.89 -0.62 12.65
N LYS A 153 -13.14 -0.33 12.30
CA LYS A 153 -14.06 -1.37 11.87
C LYS A 153 -13.45 -2.05 10.64
N ALA A 154 -13.50 -3.37 10.61
CA ALA A 154 -12.89 -4.17 9.53
C ALA A 154 -13.36 -3.74 8.12
N ASP A 155 -14.48 -3.03 8.02
CA ASP A 155 -15.10 -2.56 6.79
C ASP A 155 -14.78 -1.10 6.45
N ASP A 156 -14.15 -0.34 7.35
CA ASP A 156 -13.81 1.06 7.14
C ASP A 156 -12.30 1.21 6.89
N ILE A 157 -11.87 0.71 5.75
CA ILE A 157 -10.51 0.89 5.24
C ILE A 157 -10.38 2.29 4.64
N THR A 158 -10.86 3.30 5.34
CA THR A 158 -10.57 4.68 4.95
C THR A 158 -9.11 4.99 5.22
N GLN A 159 -8.51 5.84 4.41
CA GLN A 159 -7.09 6.22 4.52
C GLN A 159 -6.67 6.75 5.90
N ASN A 160 -7.62 7.10 6.75
CA ASN A 160 -7.40 7.66 8.09
C ASN A 160 -7.22 6.59 9.19
N SER A 161 -7.53 5.33 8.90
CA SER A 161 -7.45 4.24 9.86
C SER A 161 -6.10 3.52 9.88
N VAL A 162 -5.17 4.00 9.08
CA VAL A 162 -3.87 3.36 8.91
C VAL A 162 -2.96 3.68 10.08
N ALA A 163 -2.22 2.65 10.48
CA ALA A 163 -1.18 2.70 11.49
C ALA A 163 -0.37 3.99 11.45
N LYS A 164 -0.08 4.53 12.61
CA LYS A 164 0.84 5.67 12.77
C LYS A 164 2.09 5.41 11.93
N ILE A 165 2.59 6.44 11.26
CA ILE A 165 3.76 6.32 10.38
C ILE A 165 4.93 5.77 11.18
N VAL A 166 5.43 4.61 10.76
CA VAL A 166 6.63 3.98 11.27
C VAL A 166 7.65 3.77 10.16
N TYR A 167 8.89 3.75 10.55
CA TYR A 167 10.01 3.38 9.69
C TYR A 167 10.63 2.09 10.22
N VAL A 168 10.64 1.06 9.41
CA VAL A 168 11.50 -0.10 9.59
C VAL A 168 12.86 0.28 9.03
N VAL A 169 13.87 0.36 9.89
CA VAL A 169 15.22 0.76 9.51
C VAL A 169 16.10 -0.47 9.49
N VAL A 170 16.56 -0.85 8.31
CA VAL A 170 17.43 -1.99 8.09
C VAL A 170 18.85 -1.49 7.86
N ASP A 171 19.75 -1.91 8.73
CA ASP A 171 21.19 -1.68 8.62
C ASP A 171 21.85 -2.97 8.13
N TYR A 172 22.71 -2.89 7.10
CA TYR A 172 23.50 -4.03 6.65
C TYR A 172 24.92 -3.58 6.27
N ILE A 173 25.86 -4.51 6.39
CA ILE A 173 27.25 -4.34 5.98
C ILE A 173 27.42 -5.11 4.70
N ASP A 174 27.81 -4.43 3.61
CA ASP A 174 28.05 -5.04 2.31
C ASP A 174 29.40 -5.81 2.26
N SER A 175 29.64 -6.49 1.14
CA SER A 175 30.87 -7.28 0.93
C SER A 175 32.16 -6.46 0.98
N GLU A 176 32.06 -5.14 0.83
CA GLU A 176 33.18 -4.20 0.94
C GLU A 176 33.39 -3.69 2.36
N GLY A 177 32.56 -4.12 3.31
CA GLY A 177 32.57 -3.67 4.70
C GLY A 177 31.88 -2.30 4.91
N VAL A 178 31.16 -1.81 3.90
CA VAL A 178 30.48 -0.53 3.97
C VAL A 178 29.10 -0.70 4.62
N LYS A 179 28.84 0.07 5.65
CA LYS A 179 27.53 0.11 6.31
C LYS A 179 26.53 0.84 5.42
N ARG A 180 25.40 0.19 5.16
CA ARG A 180 24.26 0.73 4.43
C ARG A 180 23.05 0.77 5.35
N THR A 181 22.19 1.77 5.17
CA THR A 181 20.94 1.91 5.90
C THR A 181 19.80 2.11 4.91
N ARG A 182 18.69 1.39 5.12
CA ARG A 182 17.44 1.55 4.36
C ARG A 182 16.31 1.87 5.32
N TYR A 183 15.51 2.86 4.95
CA TYR A 183 14.28 3.23 5.65
C TYR A 183 13.10 2.73 4.82
N LEU A 184 12.31 1.84 5.41
CA LEU A 184 11.15 1.23 4.80
C LEU A 184 9.92 1.66 5.57
N SER A 185 8.83 1.95 4.87
CA SER A 185 7.55 2.26 5.49
C SER A 185 6.43 1.71 4.64
N SER A 186 5.34 1.29 5.26
CA SER A 186 4.13 0.88 4.58
C SER A 186 2.93 1.19 5.46
N LYS A 187 1.82 1.53 4.82
CA LYS A 187 0.52 1.70 5.47
C LYS A 187 -0.34 0.44 5.37
N GLN A 188 0.11 -0.57 4.65
CA GLN A 188 -0.60 -1.84 4.50
C GLN A 188 -0.58 -2.63 5.81
N LYS A 189 -1.66 -3.36 6.12
CA LYS A 189 -1.71 -4.23 7.29
C LYS A 189 -0.58 -5.26 7.23
N MET A 190 -0.52 -6.01 6.14
CA MET A 190 0.59 -6.93 5.85
C MET A 190 1.54 -6.22 4.90
N ALA A 191 2.63 -5.73 5.43
CA ALA A 191 3.62 -4.96 4.69
C ALA A 191 4.75 -5.85 4.21
N LYS A 192 5.23 -5.60 3.00
CA LYS A 192 6.44 -6.17 2.43
C LYS A 192 7.19 -5.11 1.66
N ALA A 193 8.49 -5.05 1.86
CA ALA A 193 9.38 -4.20 1.08
C ALA A 193 10.64 -4.99 0.70
N ASN A 194 11.07 -4.85 -0.55
CA ASN A 194 12.28 -5.50 -1.04
C ASN A 194 13.43 -4.50 -1.11
N ILE A 195 14.57 -4.86 -0.53
CA ILE A 195 15.84 -4.17 -0.71
C ILE A 195 16.55 -4.88 -1.84
N ARG A 196 16.70 -4.24 -2.99
CA ARG A 196 17.29 -4.79 -4.21
C ARG A 196 18.65 -4.18 -4.53
N ASN A 197 19.27 -4.65 -5.62
CA ASN A 197 20.59 -4.24 -6.11
C ASN A 197 21.70 -4.58 -5.10
N MET A 198 21.62 -5.74 -4.50
CA MET A 198 22.66 -6.32 -3.65
C MET A 198 23.42 -7.40 -4.45
N PHE A 199 24.73 -7.38 -4.35
CA PHE A 199 25.54 -8.45 -4.93
C PHE A 199 25.37 -9.75 -4.15
N ALA A 200 25.64 -10.89 -4.81
CA ALA A 200 25.68 -12.16 -4.12
C ALA A 200 26.76 -12.15 -3.03
N GLY A 201 26.42 -12.65 -1.85
CA GLY A 201 27.36 -12.72 -0.74
C GLY A 201 26.71 -12.72 0.62
N ASN A 202 27.55 -12.80 1.65
CA ASN A 202 27.12 -12.78 3.04
C ASN A 202 27.07 -11.34 3.56
N TYR A 203 25.94 -10.97 4.16
CA TYR A 203 25.69 -9.67 4.77
C TYR A 203 25.40 -9.80 6.25
N VAL A 204 25.93 -8.87 7.05
CA VAL A 204 25.57 -8.74 8.45
C VAL A 204 24.40 -7.76 8.53
N VAL A 205 23.23 -8.25 8.87
CA VAL A 205 21.96 -7.49 8.84
C VAL A 205 21.44 -7.31 10.25
N SER A 206 20.97 -6.10 10.54
CA SER A 206 20.26 -5.78 11.78
C SER A 206 19.19 -4.74 11.51
N TYR A 207 18.19 -4.63 12.38
CA TYR A 207 17.07 -3.71 12.19
C TYR A 207 16.57 -3.10 13.50
N ARG A 208 15.85 -2.00 13.36
CA ARG A 208 15.08 -1.35 14.41
C ARG A 208 13.84 -0.73 13.80
N VAL A 209 12.88 -0.36 14.64
CA VAL A 209 11.67 0.35 14.23
C VAL A 209 11.66 1.72 14.89
N GLU A 210 11.35 2.75 14.11
CA GLU A 210 11.28 4.15 14.55
C GLU A 210 9.87 4.71 14.27
N ASP A 211 9.32 5.53 15.18
CA ASP A 211 8.08 6.26 14.93
C ASP A 211 8.34 7.70 14.48
N ALA A 212 7.28 8.38 14.02
CA ALA A 212 7.35 9.76 13.59
C ALA A 212 7.71 10.74 14.72
N SER A 213 7.55 10.34 15.98
CA SER A 213 7.92 11.13 17.16
C SER A 213 9.40 11.00 17.51
N GLY A 214 10.11 10.05 16.89
CA GLY A 214 11.52 9.76 17.10
C GLY A 214 11.80 8.70 18.17
N ASN A 215 10.77 8.01 18.68
CA ASN A 215 11.01 6.83 19.51
C ASN A 215 11.57 5.69 18.65
N LYS A 216 12.45 4.88 19.25
CA LYS A 216 13.15 3.79 18.57
C LYS A 216 13.14 2.54 19.43
N THR A 217 12.97 1.40 18.79
CA THR A 217 13.25 0.13 19.45
C THR A 217 14.76 -0.06 19.61
N ALA A 218 15.17 -0.95 20.52
CA ALA A 218 16.54 -1.44 20.50
C ALA A 218 16.86 -2.10 19.16
N GLN A 219 18.11 -1.96 18.69
CA GLN A 219 18.60 -2.66 17.51
C GLN A 219 18.45 -4.18 17.70
N SER A 220 18.06 -4.91 16.65
CA SER A 220 18.08 -6.37 16.67
C SER A 220 19.50 -6.89 16.81
N THR A 221 19.65 -8.12 17.29
CA THR A 221 20.93 -8.81 17.19
C THR A 221 21.32 -8.95 15.72
N PRO A 222 22.54 -8.58 15.34
CA PRO A 222 23.01 -8.76 13.96
C PRO A 222 22.97 -10.24 13.56
N ALA A 223 22.47 -10.52 12.37
CA ALA A 223 22.40 -11.86 11.79
C ALA A 223 23.14 -11.89 10.46
N ASN A 224 23.79 -13.03 10.15
CA ASN A 224 24.36 -13.27 8.84
C ASN A 224 23.26 -13.73 7.88
N VAL A 225 23.19 -13.12 6.71
CA VAL A 225 22.23 -13.44 5.66
C VAL A 225 22.98 -13.61 4.35
N ASP A 226 22.86 -14.79 3.75
CA ASP A 226 23.45 -15.08 2.45
C ASP A 226 22.46 -14.63 1.36
N VAL A 227 22.83 -13.59 0.62
CA VAL A 227 22.05 -13.06 -0.50
C VAL A 227 22.50 -13.79 -1.78
N PRO A 228 21.59 -14.52 -2.47
CA PRO A 228 21.85 -15.12 -3.75
C PRO A 228 22.08 -14.05 -4.85
N ALA A 229 22.73 -14.43 -5.92
CA ALA A 229 22.88 -13.56 -7.09
C ALA A 229 21.51 -13.16 -7.64
N GLU A 230 21.43 -11.94 -8.17
CA GLU A 230 20.24 -11.50 -8.88
C GLU A 230 20.06 -12.33 -10.15
N GLU A 231 18.84 -12.74 -10.42
CA GLU A 231 18.52 -13.48 -11.61
C GLU A 231 18.42 -12.57 -12.83
N GLU A 232 18.76 -13.10 -13.97
CA GLU A 232 18.54 -12.41 -15.24
C GLU A 232 17.09 -12.57 -15.71
N SER A 233 16.63 -11.60 -16.50
CA SER A 233 15.36 -11.71 -17.21
C SER A 233 15.44 -12.82 -18.27
N LEU A 234 14.50 -13.73 -18.24
CA LEU A 234 14.46 -14.91 -19.11
C LEU A 234 13.98 -14.63 -20.54
N LYS A 235 13.48 -13.45 -20.84
CA LYS A 235 12.95 -13.12 -22.19
C LYS A 235 13.99 -12.58 -23.17
N TYR A 236 15.22 -12.36 -22.73
CA TYR A 236 16.29 -11.82 -23.56
C TYR A 236 17.43 -12.81 -23.70
N ILE A 237 18.11 -12.71 -24.85
CA ILE A 237 19.49 -13.20 -25.00
C ILE A 237 20.40 -12.01 -25.27
N LEU A 238 21.64 -12.09 -24.79
CA LEU A 238 22.71 -11.16 -25.16
C LEU A 238 23.30 -11.61 -26.47
N ARG A 239 23.41 -10.69 -27.44
CA ARG A 239 24.13 -10.90 -28.68
C ARG A 239 25.18 -9.82 -28.86
N ASP A 240 26.34 -10.22 -29.36
CA ASP A 240 27.38 -9.27 -29.74
C ASP A 240 26.95 -8.52 -31.00
N ASP A 241 26.93 -7.21 -30.91
CA ASP A 241 26.71 -6.32 -32.03
C ASP A 241 28.02 -5.56 -32.29
N PRO A 242 28.67 -5.74 -33.49
CA PRO A 242 29.95 -5.13 -33.78
C PRO A 242 29.90 -3.58 -33.80
N VAL A 243 28.71 -2.98 -33.88
CA VAL A 243 28.54 -1.53 -33.93
C VAL A 243 28.17 -0.97 -32.55
N ASN A 244 27.26 -1.63 -31.82
CA ASN A 244 26.68 -1.14 -30.58
C ASN A 244 27.13 -1.92 -29.34
N GLY A 245 28.03 -2.87 -29.47
CA GLY A 245 28.38 -3.79 -28.38
C GLY A 245 27.31 -4.85 -28.13
N SER A 246 27.25 -5.39 -26.91
CA SER A 246 26.24 -6.40 -26.58
C SER A 246 24.85 -5.79 -26.51
N VAL A 247 23.88 -6.35 -27.26
CA VAL A 247 22.48 -5.92 -27.28
C VAL A 247 21.58 -7.04 -26.78
N LYS A 248 20.50 -6.66 -26.10
CA LYS A 248 19.44 -7.58 -25.70
C LYS A 248 18.52 -7.85 -26.88
N GLN A 249 18.22 -9.11 -27.13
CA GLN A 249 17.27 -9.52 -28.15
C GLN A 249 16.17 -10.38 -27.51
N PHE A 250 14.91 -10.03 -27.79
CA PHE A 250 13.76 -10.86 -27.40
C PHE A 250 13.81 -12.21 -28.12
N ILE A 251 13.49 -13.27 -27.38
CA ILE A 251 13.40 -14.63 -27.96
C ILE A 251 12.02 -15.24 -27.80
N TRP A 252 11.15 -14.69 -26.96
CA TRP A 252 9.81 -15.22 -26.75
C TRP A 252 8.92 -15.00 -27.97
N THR A 253 8.06 -15.97 -28.26
CA THR A 253 7.05 -15.88 -29.30
C THR A 253 5.71 -16.45 -28.82
N LEU A 254 4.63 -15.95 -29.40
CA LEU A 254 3.29 -16.53 -29.16
C LEU A 254 3.16 -17.94 -29.72
N VAL A 255 2.34 -18.75 -29.09
CA VAL A 255 1.79 -19.98 -29.61
C VAL A 255 0.35 -19.75 -30.05
N PRO A 256 0.10 -19.34 -31.32
CA PRO A 256 -1.21 -18.84 -31.75
C PRO A 256 -2.35 -19.85 -31.59
N LYS A 257 -2.06 -21.15 -31.74
CA LYS A 257 -3.09 -22.21 -31.65
C LYS A 257 -3.67 -22.40 -30.25
N LEU A 258 -2.94 -22.00 -29.22
CA LEU A 258 -3.32 -22.16 -27.82
C LEU A 258 -3.61 -20.81 -27.16
N THR A 259 -3.29 -19.71 -27.82
CA THR A 259 -3.64 -18.37 -27.37
C THR A 259 -5.09 -18.10 -27.73
N THR A 260 -5.94 -18.00 -26.71
CA THR A 260 -7.39 -17.79 -26.88
C THR A 260 -7.80 -16.34 -26.70
N LEU A 261 -6.96 -15.49 -26.11
CA LEU A 261 -7.24 -14.06 -26.00
C LEU A 261 -7.36 -13.45 -27.38
N GLN A 262 -8.53 -12.85 -27.65
CA GLN A 262 -8.78 -12.06 -28.88
C GLN A 262 -8.54 -10.59 -28.57
N PRO A 263 -7.47 -10.00 -29.12
CA PRO A 263 -7.20 -8.60 -28.87
C PRO A 263 -8.29 -7.72 -29.49
N ALA A 264 -8.75 -6.75 -28.71
CA ALA A 264 -9.66 -5.73 -29.20
C ALA A 264 -8.87 -4.56 -29.81
N TRP A 265 -9.51 -3.79 -30.63
CA TRP A 265 -8.92 -2.59 -31.23
C TRP A 265 -7.57 -2.90 -31.90
N GLU A 266 -6.55 -2.13 -31.56
CA GLU A 266 -5.18 -2.31 -32.05
C GLU A 266 -4.27 -3.01 -31.02
N TYR A 267 -4.84 -3.59 -29.98
CA TYR A 267 -4.08 -4.29 -28.95
C TYR A 267 -3.32 -5.49 -29.52
N LYS A 268 -2.19 -5.81 -28.92
CA LYS A 268 -1.34 -6.92 -29.36
C LYS A 268 -1.05 -7.87 -28.21
N ASN A 269 -1.23 -9.15 -28.45
CA ASN A 269 -0.89 -10.16 -27.44
C ASN A 269 0.61 -10.17 -27.12
N GLU A 270 1.45 -9.84 -28.10
CA GLU A 270 2.92 -9.74 -27.95
C GLU A 270 3.34 -8.60 -27.02
N ALA A 271 2.49 -7.58 -26.83
CA ALA A 271 2.79 -6.48 -25.91
C ALA A 271 3.01 -6.92 -24.46
N ILE A 272 2.55 -8.11 -24.07
CA ILE A 272 2.79 -8.66 -22.72
C ILE A 272 4.28 -8.98 -22.47
N PHE A 273 5.12 -9.04 -23.52
CA PHE A 273 6.55 -9.37 -23.39
C PHE A 273 7.45 -8.57 -24.33
N ASP A 274 6.99 -7.45 -24.84
CA ASP A 274 7.77 -6.63 -25.80
C ASP A 274 8.78 -5.69 -25.13
N GLY A 275 8.81 -5.63 -23.81
CA GLY A 275 9.70 -4.81 -23.00
C GLY A 275 9.26 -3.36 -22.87
N ILE A 276 8.08 -3.02 -23.37
CA ILE A 276 7.52 -1.68 -23.26
C ILE A 276 6.57 -1.65 -22.08
N ILE A 277 7.01 -1.02 -21.00
CA ILE A 277 6.12 -0.73 -19.88
C ILE A 277 5.31 0.49 -20.27
N ASP A 278 3.99 0.32 -20.33
CA ASP A 278 3.09 1.43 -20.65
C ASP A 278 3.18 2.51 -19.56
N SER A 279 3.60 3.70 -19.96
CA SER A 279 3.78 4.85 -19.09
C SER A 279 2.92 6.02 -19.55
N ASN A 280 1.60 5.84 -19.56
CA ASN A 280 0.68 6.92 -19.94
C ASN A 280 0.78 7.34 -21.40
N THR A 281 0.87 6.41 -22.30
CA THR A 281 0.67 6.70 -23.71
C THR A 281 -0.72 6.23 -24.13
N SER A 282 -1.43 7.02 -24.90
CA SER A 282 -2.65 6.59 -25.59
C SER A 282 -2.37 5.53 -26.68
N ASN A 283 -1.17 4.96 -26.70
CA ASN A 283 -0.79 3.99 -27.68
C ASN A 283 -1.37 2.62 -27.32
N THR A 284 -2.45 2.26 -27.99
CA THR A 284 -3.15 0.98 -27.84
C THR A 284 -2.28 -0.24 -28.16
N GLN A 285 -1.11 -0.06 -28.78
CA GLN A 285 -0.20 -1.15 -29.13
C GLN A 285 0.76 -1.56 -28.00
N ASN A 286 0.84 -0.77 -26.93
CA ASN A 286 1.76 -1.01 -25.82
C ASN A 286 1.21 -1.93 -24.72
N TYR A 287 0.08 -2.57 -24.95
CA TYR A 287 -0.48 -3.54 -23.99
C TYR A 287 -1.35 -4.57 -24.70
N CYS A 288 -1.44 -5.74 -24.10
CA CYS A 288 -2.42 -6.74 -24.47
C CYS A 288 -3.75 -6.44 -23.80
N GLY A 289 -4.84 -6.78 -24.46
CA GLY A 289 -6.14 -6.60 -23.85
C GLY A 289 -7.28 -7.06 -24.73
N THR A 290 -8.40 -7.29 -24.10
CA THR A 290 -9.68 -7.56 -24.77
C THR A 290 -10.72 -6.56 -24.28
N ASP A 291 -11.75 -6.33 -25.08
CA ASP A 291 -12.87 -5.46 -24.77
C ASP A 291 -14.18 -6.19 -25.03
N CYS A 292 -15.03 -6.27 -24.03
CA CYS A 292 -16.32 -6.95 -24.13
C CYS A 292 -17.38 -6.15 -24.89
N ASP A 293 -17.21 -4.83 -24.99
CA ASP A 293 -18.19 -3.95 -25.63
C ASP A 293 -18.02 -3.88 -27.15
N ASN A 294 -16.94 -4.46 -27.66
CA ASN A 294 -16.70 -4.49 -29.09
C ASN A 294 -17.39 -5.73 -29.71
N SER A 295 -18.47 -5.49 -30.47
CA SER A 295 -19.23 -6.54 -31.17
C SER A 295 -18.40 -7.35 -32.18
N SER A 296 -17.21 -6.91 -32.54
CA SER A 296 -16.27 -7.63 -33.40
C SER A 296 -15.44 -8.68 -32.64
N VAL A 297 -15.45 -8.66 -31.29
CA VAL A 297 -14.78 -9.63 -30.45
C VAL A 297 -15.78 -10.71 -30.08
N THR A 298 -15.39 -11.95 -30.24
CA THR A 298 -16.23 -13.16 -30.03
C THR A 298 -16.69 -13.32 -28.57
N TYR A 299 -16.12 -12.55 -27.66
CA TYR A 299 -16.45 -12.51 -26.25
C TYR A 299 -17.50 -11.45 -25.99
N GLY A 300 -18.77 -11.79 -26.13
CA GLY A 300 -19.87 -10.94 -25.69
C GLY A 300 -19.83 -10.68 -24.19
N SER A 301 -20.67 -9.79 -23.73
CA SER A 301 -20.82 -9.32 -22.32
C SER A 301 -21.02 -10.41 -21.25
N SER A 302 -20.81 -11.67 -21.57
CA SER A 302 -21.15 -12.83 -20.74
C SER A 302 -20.08 -13.92 -20.72
N ILE A 303 -18.78 -13.64 -20.94
CA ILE A 303 -17.78 -14.67 -20.65
C ILE A 303 -17.72 -14.82 -19.14
N PRO A 304 -18.21 -15.90 -18.58
CA PRO A 304 -17.89 -16.19 -17.20
C PRO A 304 -16.39 -16.50 -17.17
N TRP A 305 -15.60 -15.63 -16.57
CA TRP A 305 -14.17 -15.86 -16.30
C TRP A 305 -13.90 -17.22 -15.65
N ASP A 306 -14.93 -17.82 -15.06
CA ASP A 306 -14.89 -19.10 -14.37
C ASP A 306 -14.95 -20.30 -15.33
N THR A 307 -15.50 -20.15 -16.54
CA THR A 307 -15.74 -21.26 -17.48
C THR A 307 -14.98 -21.13 -18.79
N ASP A 308 -14.78 -19.91 -19.28
CA ASP A 308 -14.06 -19.67 -20.54
C ASP A 308 -12.62 -19.25 -20.24
N GLN A 309 -11.69 -20.00 -20.75
CA GLN A 309 -10.28 -19.79 -20.52
C GLN A 309 -9.76 -18.74 -21.48
N VAL A 310 -9.36 -17.58 -20.93
CA VAL A 310 -8.72 -16.51 -21.71
C VAL A 310 -7.22 -16.60 -21.47
N ASP A 311 -6.52 -17.20 -22.41
CA ASP A 311 -5.12 -17.57 -22.30
C ASP A 311 -4.25 -16.86 -23.34
N ILE A 312 -3.05 -16.47 -22.91
CA ILE A 312 -1.91 -16.17 -23.77
C ILE A 312 -0.86 -17.24 -23.54
N VAL A 313 -0.46 -17.93 -24.59
CA VAL A 313 0.54 -18.99 -24.53
C VAL A 313 1.80 -18.58 -25.28
N ILE A 314 2.95 -18.71 -24.63
CA ILE A 314 4.26 -18.23 -25.07
C ILE A 314 5.25 -19.40 -25.11
N ASP A 315 6.01 -19.54 -26.20
CA ASP A 315 7.23 -20.36 -26.29
C ASP A 315 8.41 -19.45 -25.89
N MET A 316 9.13 -19.83 -24.85
CA MET A 316 10.32 -19.11 -24.41
C MET A 316 11.56 -19.43 -25.23
N HIS A 317 11.49 -20.45 -26.13
CA HIS A 317 12.61 -20.91 -26.96
C HIS A 317 13.87 -21.28 -26.19
N GLN A 318 13.75 -21.57 -24.92
CA GLN A 318 14.76 -22.06 -24.00
C GLN A 318 14.11 -22.89 -22.91
N VAL A 319 14.86 -23.71 -22.20
CA VAL A 319 14.36 -24.41 -21.02
C VAL A 319 14.89 -23.69 -19.79
N VAL A 320 13.99 -23.31 -18.92
CA VAL A 320 14.30 -22.48 -17.74
C VAL A 320 13.72 -23.07 -16.45
N SER A 321 14.22 -22.60 -15.33
CA SER A 321 13.61 -22.73 -14.01
C SER A 321 13.31 -21.33 -13.52
N ILE A 322 12.05 -21.05 -13.14
CA ILE A 322 11.56 -19.73 -12.77
C ILE A 322 11.59 -19.59 -11.26
N SER A 323 12.10 -18.49 -10.76
CA SER A 323 12.17 -18.14 -9.32
C SER A 323 11.25 -16.99 -8.96
N ARG A 324 11.01 -16.08 -9.92
CA ARG A 324 10.32 -14.82 -9.70
C ARG A 324 9.62 -14.35 -10.96
N LEU A 325 8.51 -13.65 -10.77
CA LEU A 325 7.84 -12.96 -11.88
C LEU A 325 7.47 -11.53 -11.49
N LYS A 326 7.36 -10.69 -12.50
CA LYS A 326 6.98 -9.30 -12.37
C LYS A 326 6.00 -8.91 -13.46
N ALA A 327 4.91 -8.23 -13.11
CA ALA A 327 3.88 -7.85 -14.05
C ALA A 327 3.48 -6.38 -13.86
N TRP A 328 3.21 -5.70 -14.99
CA TRP A 328 2.75 -4.33 -15.00
C TRP A 328 1.35 -4.23 -15.57
N GLN A 329 0.52 -3.52 -14.85
CA GLN A 329 -0.78 -3.12 -15.34
C GLN A 329 -0.62 -2.05 -16.44
N ARG A 330 -1.66 -1.88 -17.23
CA ARG A 330 -1.73 -0.78 -18.19
C ARG A 330 -1.86 0.54 -17.44
N ALA A 331 -1.00 1.51 -17.77
CA ALA A 331 -1.15 2.89 -17.35
C ALA A 331 -2.04 3.63 -18.38
N TYR A 332 -3.28 3.87 -18.04
CA TYR A 332 -4.22 4.49 -18.96
C TYR A 332 -4.67 5.86 -18.47
N THR A 333 -4.51 6.87 -19.30
CA THR A 333 -5.25 8.11 -19.18
C THR A 333 -6.26 8.18 -20.32
N TYR A 334 -7.51 8.41 -19.99
CA TYR A 334 -8.54 8.62 -20.99
C TYR A 334 -8.28 9.96 -21.69
N ASP A 335 -7.65 9.93 -22.89
CA ASP A 335 -7.48 11.04 -23.84
C ASP A 335 -7.22 12.44 -23.25
N ASN A 336 -6.31 12.59 -22.28
CA ASN A 336 -6.10 13.86 -21.58
C ASN A 336 -7.40 14.55 -21.12
N GLN A 337 -8.52 13.83 -21.15
CA GLN A 337 -9.75 14.30 -20.57
C GLN A 337 -9.63 14.09 -19.07
N PRO A 338 -9.54 15.15 -18.27
CA PRO A 338 -9.92 15.02 -16.88
C PRO A 338 -11.28 14.36 -16.93
N TYR A 339 -11.55 13.34 -16.11
CA TYR A 339 -12.87 12.72 -16.02
C TYR A 339 -13.94 13.81 -15.92
N SER A 340 -14.36 14.31 -17.06
CA SER A 340 -15.21 15.50 -17.20
C SER A 340 -16.69 15.18 -16.94
N GLY A 341 -16.99 13.95 -16.56
CA GLY A 341 -18.35 13.49 -16.41
C GLY A 341 -18.95 13.65 -15.02
N ALA A 342 -18.15 13.76 -13.99
CA ALA A 342 -18.68 13.95 -12.65
C ALA A 342 -18.64 15.42 -12.28
N SER A 343 -19.78 16.02 -12.13
CA SER A 343 -19.94 17.39 -11.67
C SER A 343 -19.02 17.67 -10.47
N GLY A 344 -17.92 18.35 -10.71
CA GLY A 344 -17.11 19.04 -9.70
C GLY A 344 -16.04 18.24 -8.96
N GLN A 345 -15.77 16.98 -9.26
CA GLN A 345 -14.78 16.18 -8.51
C GLN A 345 -13.46 15.92 -9.26
N THR A 346 -13.29 16.40 -10.46
CA THR A 346 -12.12 16.12 -11.30
C THR A 346 -11.04 17.20 -11.26
N SER A 347 -11.25 18.27 -10.55
CA SER A 347 -10.24 19.30 -10.38
C SER A 347 -9.21 18.90 -9.34
N GLY A 348 -8.26 18.07 -9.71
CA GLY A 348 -7.19 17.60 -8.83
C GLY A 348 -6.65 16.23 -9.19
N ILE A 349 -7.29 15.53 -10.10
CA ILE A 349 -6.77 14.31 -10.71
C ILE A 349 -6.05 14.75 -11.98
N SER A 350 -4.94 15.44 -11.83
CA SER A 350 -4.06 15.77 -12.94
C SER A 350 -3.36 14.49 -13.36
N ASP A 351 -3.40 14.17 -14.65
CA ASP A 351 -2.48 13.29 -15.39
C ASP A 351 -2.16 11.93 -14.74
N ASP A 352 -2.86 11.57 -13.66
CA ASP A 352 -2.50 10.46 -12.83
C ASP A 352 -3.04 9.18 -13.41
N TYR A 353 -2.14 8.33 -13.69
CA TYR A 353 -2.20 6.99 -14.21
C TYR A 353 -3.15 6.12 -13.40
N PHE A 354 -4.14 5.58 -14.05
CA PHE A 354 -5.09 4.70 -13.39
C PHE A 354 -4.67 3.24 -13.56
N TYR A 355 -3.67 2.84 -12.83
CA TYR A 355 -3.20 1.46 -12.88
C TYR A 355 -4.23 0.45 -12.38
N TYR A 356 -5.07 0.84 -11.40
CA TYR A 356 -6.09 -0.05 -10.83
C TYR A 356 -7.46 0.20 -11.44
N GLN A 357 -7.51 0.41 -12.74
CA GLN A 357 -8.75 0.65 -13.47
C GLN A 357 -9.60 -0.62 -13.61
N PRO A 358 -10.92 -0.45 -13.80
CA PRO A 358 -11.80 -1.59 -14.05
C PRO A 358 -11.32 -2.51 -15.15
N GLN A 359 -10.70 -1.98 -16.20
CA GLN A 359 -10.20 -2.75 -17.35
C GLN A 359 -8.91 -3.50 -17.09
N ASN A 360 -8.16 -3.13 -16.06
CA ASN A 360 -6.89 -3.77 -15.78
C ASN A 360 -7.08 -5.12 -15.10
N LEU A 361 -6.18 -6.02 -15.45
CA LEU A 361 -6.13 -7.33 -14.87
C LEU A 361 -5.78 -7.23 -13.37
N LYS A 362 -6.65 -7.78 -12.53
CA LYS A 362 -6.48 -7.86 -11.08
C LYS A 362 -5.85 -9.18 -10.66
N ARG A 363 -6.25 -10.26 -11.32
CA ARG A 363 -5.78 -11.60 -11.00
C ARG A 363 -5.56 -12.41 -12.27
N PHE A 364 -4.44 -13.12 -12.30
CA PHE A 364 -4.11 -14.06 -13.37
C PHE A 364 -3.38 -15.27 -12.79
N LYS A 365 -3.37 -16.36 -13.55
CA LYS A 365 -2.61 -17.57 -13.21
C LYS A 365 -1.51 -17.76 -14.24
N LEU A 366 -0.30 -18.01 -13.74
CA LEU A 366 0.83 -18.42 -14.56
C LEU A 366 1.00 -19.93 -14.48
N PHE A 367 0.97 -20.59 -15.62
CA PHE A 367 1.25 -22.02 -15.75
C PHE A 367 2.54 -22.21 -16.55
N GLY A 368 3.23 -23.32 -16.28
CA GLY A 368 4.41 -23.76 -17.00
C GLY A 368 4.24 -25.15 -17.60
N SER A 369 4.93 -25.43 -18.69
CA SER A 369 4.98 -26.75 -19.28
C SER A 369 6.28 -26.96 -20.10
N MET A 370 6.68 -28.21 -20.25
CA MET A 370 7.72 -28.63 -21.21
C MET A 370 7.15 -29.00 -22.59
N THR A 371 5.84 -29.22 -22.67
CA THR A 371 5.13 -29.59 -23.90
C THR A 371 3.89 -28.71 -24.10
N LEU A 372 3.28 -28.81 -25.27
CA LEU A 372 2.02 -28.11 -25.54
C LEU A 372 0.77 -28.99 -25.29
N ASP A 373 0.96 -30.20 -24.77
CA ASP A 373 -0.13 -31.10 -24.43
C ASP A 373 -0.90 -30.60 -23.21
N GLU A 374 -2.21 -30.78 -23.19
CA GLU A 374 -3.08 -30.16 -22.17
C GLU A 374 -2.79 -30.66 -20.75
N ASP A 375 -2.41 -31.90 -20.58
CA ASP A 375 -2.02 -32.51 -19.30
C ASP A 375 -0.60 -32.24 -18.86
N GLY A 376 0.20 -31.56 -19.70
CA GLY A 376 1.55 -31.13 -19.37
C GLY A 376 1.66 -29.83 -18.55
N TRP A 377 0.55 -29.11 -18.34
CA TRP A 377 0.55 -27.83 -17.67
C TRP A 377 0.43 -27.94 -16.15
N PHE A 378 1.29 -27.27 -15.43
CA PHE A 378 1.22 -27.12 -13.97
C PHE A 378 1.15 -25.65 -13.56
N LEU A 379 0.46 -25.37 -12.47
CA LEU A 379 0.34 -24.01 -11.92
C LEU A 379 1.68 -23.61 -11.29
N ILE A 380 2.26 -22.53 -11.78
CA ILE A 380 3.44 -21.88 -11.18
C ILE A 380 2.99 -20.95 -10.07
N LYS A 381 2.06 -20.02 -10.37
CA LYS A 381 1.59 -19.03 -9.42
C LYS A 381 0.18 -18.55 -9.74
N ASP A 382 -0.61 -18.37 -8.71
CA ASP A 382 -1.85 -17.60 -8.73
C ASP A 382 -1.50 -16.17 -8.28
N CYS A 383 -1.58 -15.24 -9.22
CA CYS A 383 -1.11 -13.87 -9.08
C CYS A 383 -2.29 -12.93 -8.84
N ASP A 384 -2.55 -12.62 -7.59
CA ASP A 384 -3.55 -11.61 -7.20
C ASP A 384 -2.84 -10.30 -6.85
N ILE A 385 -3.08 -9.27 -7.67
CA ILE A 385 -2.46 -7.95 -7.49
C ILE A 385 -2.92 -7.29 -6.19
N SER A 386 -4.15 -7.57 -5.74
CA SER A 386 -4.68 -7.00 -4.50
C SER A 386 -4.01 -7.55 -3.23
N SER A 387 -3.36 -8.70 -3.33
CA SER A 387 -2.63 -9.35 -2.23
C SER A 387 -1.24 -9.81 -2.66
N ASN A 388 -0.58 -9.00 -3.43
CA ASN A 388 0.71 -9.34 -4.00
C ASN A 388 1.81 -9.35 -2.96
N SER A 389 2.80 -10.21 -3.18
CA SER A 389 3.84 -10.49 -2.21
C SER A 389 4.79 -9.33 -1.93
N THR A 390 4.89 -8.36 -2.83
CA THR A 390 5.75 -7.19 -2.66
C THR A 390 5.03 -6.05 -1.94
N ALA A 391 3.80 -5.79 -2.33
CA ALA A 391 3.01 -4.68 -1.82
C ALA A 391 2.27 -4.99 -0.52
N GLY A 392 2.21 -6.27 -0.12
CA GLY A 392 1.28 -6.71 0.91
C GLY A 392 -0.17 -6.68 0.39
N THR A 393 -1.12 -6.49 1.29
CA THR A 393 -2.53 -6.38 0.89
C THR A 393 -2.81 -4.94 0.45
N LEU A 394 -3.08 -4.75 -0.84
CA LEU A 394 -3.50 -3.46 -1.36
C LEU A 394 -4.98 -3.21 -1.03
N PRO A 395 -5.35 -1.98 -0.67
CA PRO A 395 -6.74 -1.64 -0.51
C PRO A 395 -7.47 -1.73 -1.86
N ILE A 396 -8.58 -2.45 -1.90
CA ILE A 396 -9.44 -2.58 -3.08
C ILE A 396 -10.50 -1.50 -2.98
N TYR A 397 -10.38 -0.44 -3.77
CA TYR A 397 -11.26 0.72 -3.65
C TYR A 397 -11.99 1.08 -4.94
N TRP A 398 -12.61 0.11 -5.57
CA TRP A 398 -13.57 0.44 -6.61
C TRP A 398 -14.96 0.35 -6.02
N THR A 399 -15.49 1.49 -5.62
CA THR A 399 -16.87 1.57 -5.12
C THR A 399 -17.89 1.73 -6.22
N ASN A 400 -17.42 2.00 -7.44
CA ASN A 400 -18.30 2.19 -8.59
C ASN A 400 -18.25 0.99 -9.52
N PRO A 401 -19.39 0.29 -9.72
CA PRO A 401 -19.48 -0.85 -10.64
C PRO A 401 -19.53 -0.43 -12.11
N SER A 402 -19.66 0.84 -12.44
CA SER A 402 -19.79 1.34 -13.82
C SER A 402 -18.53 2.07 -14.27
N TYR A 403 -17.95 1.61 -15.37
CA TYR A 403 -16.81 2.29 -16.02
C TYR A 403 -17.11 3.74 -16.41
N PHE A 404 -18.37 4.05 -16.71
CA PHE A 404 -18.81 5.38 -17.11
C PHE A 404 -19.38 6.21 -15.97
N ASP A 405 -19.56 5.64 -14.80
CA ASP A 405 -20.01 6.36 -13.63
C ASP A 405 -18.81 6.71 -12.73
N HIS A 406 -18.24 7.87 -12.95
CA HIS A 406 -17.04 8.35 -12.28
C HIS A 406 -17.33 8.98 -10.90
N THR A 407 -18.52 8.80 -10.34
CA THR A 407 -18.96 9.48 -9.11
C THR A 407 -18.19 9.03 -7.86
N ASN A 408 -17.53 7.88 -7.89
CA ASN A 408 -16.80 7.33 -6.76
C ASN A 408 -15.44 6.72 -7.17
N VAL A 409 -14.69 7.42 -8.00
CA VAL A 409 -13.32 6.99 -8.36
C VAL A 409 -12.43 7.11 -7.13
N TYR A 410 -11.92 6.00 -6.68
CA TYR A 410 -10.97 5.97 -5.57
C TYR A 410 -9.56 6.10 -6.12
N MET A 411 -8.84 7.10 -5.65
CA MET A 411 -7.44 7.26 -6.02
C MET A 411 -6.58 6.23 -5.26
N PRO A 412 -5.71 5.50 -5.94
CA PRO A 412 -4.74 4.65 -5.25
C PRO A 412 -3.87 5.50 -4.34
N THR A 413 -3.40 4.92 -3.24
CA THR A 413 -2.44 5.59 -2.37
C THR A 413 -1.12 5.78 -3.12
N ASN A 414 -0.30 6.76 -2.70
CA ASN A 414 1.04 6.92 -3.28
C ASN A 414 1.87 5.63 -3.24
N GLU A 415 1.66 4.82 -2.22
CA GLU A 415 2.33 3.52 -2.09
C GLU A 415 1.83 2.54 -3.14
N SER A 416 0.52 2.35 -3.28
CA SER A 416 -0.04 1.45 -4.30
C SER A 416 0.26 1.93 -5.72
N TYR A 417 0.32 3.23 -5.93
CA TYR A 417 0.75 3.84 -7.18
C TYR A 417 2.21 3.51 -7.50
N GLN A 418 3.09 3.60 -6.51
CA GLN A 418 4.50 3.27 -6.69
C GLN A 418 4.69 1.77 -7.04
N TYR A 419 3.95 0.87 -6.40
CA TYR A 419 3.98 -0.55 -6.77
C TYR A 419 3.53 -0.81 -8.20
N ALA A 420 2.55 -0.08 -8.68
CA ALA A 420 2.10 -0.21 -10.07
C ALA A 420 3.16 0.27 -11.07
N ILE A 421 3.85 1.38 -10.78
CA ILE A 421 4.97 1.88 -11.58
C ILE A 421 6.14 0.90 -11.58
N ASP A 422 6.52 0.42 -10.40
CA ASP A 422 7.66 -0.50 -10.24
C ASP A 422 7.35 -1.90 -10.78
N GLY A 423 6.08 -2.21 -10.97
CA GLY A 423 5.55 -3.53 -11.32
C GLY A 423 5.33 -4.42 -10.11
N HIS A 424 4.20 -5.12 -10.14
CA HIS A 424 3.84 -6.09 -9.10
C HIS A 424 4.73 -7.32 -9.21
N GLU A 425 5.29 -7.75 -8.09
CA GLU A 425 6.31 -8.78 -8.05
C GLU A 425 5.90 -9.94 -7.13
N TRP A 426 6.11 -11.17 -7.60
CA TRP A 426 5.90 -12.40 -6.84
C TRP A 426 7.17 -13.23 -6.84
N GLU A 427 7.69 -13.47 -5.66
CA GLU A 427 8.70 -14.50 -5.41
C GLU A 427 8.03 -15.87 -5.35
N LEU A 428 8.68 -16.88 -5.89
CA LEU A 428 8.27 -18.27 -5.67
C LEU A 428 8.99 -18.82 -4.45
N GLU A 429 8.31 -19.67 -3.68
CA GLU A 429 8.92 -20.32 -2.50
C GLU A 429 10.09 -21.24 -2.88
N ALA A 430 10.02 -21.82 -4.07
CA ALA A 430 11.08 -22.60 -4.68
C ALA A 430 11.10 -22.34 -6.18
N MET A 431 12.25 -22.53 -6.80
CA MET A 431 12.37 -22.50 -8.25
C MET A 431 11.49 -23.60 -8.87
N THR A 432 10.87 -23.28 -10.00
CA THR A 432 10.07 -24.27 -10.74
C THR A 432 10.92 -25.44 -11.25
N ASP A 433 10.27 -26.54 -11.54
CA ASP A 433 10.81 -27.53 -12.47
C ASP A 433 11.08 -26.92 -13.85
N SER A 434 11.65 -27.71 -14.74
CA SER A 434 11.95 -27.27 -16.11
C SER A 434 10.70 -26.79 -16.85
N VAL A 435 10.77 -25.60 -17.43
CA VAL A 435 9.69 -24.96 -18.19
C VAL A 435 10.22 -24.47 -19.51
N ARG A 436 9.49 -24.74 -20.59
CA ARG A 436 9.72 -24.15 -21.92
C ARG A 436 8.59 -23.22 -22.31
N TYR A 437 7.37 -23.63 -22.03
CA TYR A 437 6.16 -22.87 -22.39
C TYR A 437 5.50 -22.29 -21.15
N ILE A 438 5.00 -21.09 -21.28
CA ILE A 438 4.20 -20.45 -20.24
C ILE A 438 2.82 -20.14 -20.78
N ARG A 439 1.82 -20.23 -19.89
CA ARG A 439 0.44 -19.83 -20.15
C ARG A 439 0.03 -18.80 -19.12
N VAL A 440 -0.36 -17.64 -19.59
CA VAL A 440 -0.95 -16.57 -18.75
C VAL A 440 -2.45 -16.67 -18.91
N ARG A 441 -3.14 -17.10 -17.87
CA ARG A 441 -4.60 -17.19 -17.81
C ARG A 441 -5.16 -16.02 -17.07
N MET A 442 -5.96 -15.21 -17.72
CA MET A 442 -6.68 -14.11 -17.11
C MET A 442 -7.83 -14.63 -16.25
N VAL A 443 -8.00 -14.12 -15.03
CA VAL A 443 -8.99 -14.63 -14.06
C VAL A 443 -9.95 -13.56 -13.61
N GLU A 444 -9.46 -12.35 -13.30
CA GLU A 444 -10.28 -11.30 -12.71
C GLU A 444 -9.71 -9.92 -13.06
N ASN A 445 -10.57 -8.96 -13.33
CA ASN A 445 -10.22 -7.55 -13.46
C ASN A 445 -10.73 -6.76 -12.24
N TRP A 446 -10.49 -5.45 -12.21
CA TRP A 446 -10.96 -4.57 -11.15
C TRP A 446 -12.44 -4.16 -11.31
N ASP A 447 -13.11 -4.58 -12.38
CA ASP A 447 -14.49 -4.22 -12.65
C ASP A 447 -15.47 -5.01 -11.78
N LEU A 448 -16.10 -4.35 -10.83
CA LEU A 448 -17.12 -4.94 -9.96
C LEU A 448 -18.36 -5.39 -10.72
N SER A 449 -18.61 -4.85 -11.91
CA SER A 449 -19.71 -5.30 -12.79
C SER A 449 -19.39 -6.58 -13.55
N LYS A 450 -18.18 -7.13 -13.37
CA LYS A 450 -17.68 -8.36 -14.00
C LYS A 450 -17.70 -8.31 -15.52
N ARG A 451 -17.48 -7.16 -16.12
CA ARG A 451 -17.27 -7.06 -17.56
C ARG A 451 -15.96 -7.74 -17.96
N ASN A 452 -15.97 -8.38 -19.12
CA ASN A 452 -14.86 -9.19 -19.61
C ASN A 452 -13.80 -8.36 -20.34
N ILE A 453 -13.37 -7.29 -19.70
CA ILE A 453 -12.28 -6.44 -20.17
C ILE A 453 -11.05 -6.83 -19.37
N ALA A 454 -9.94 -7.07 -20.04
CA ALA A 454 -8.66 -7.30 -19.37
C ALA A 454 -7.54 -6.60 -20.12
N GLY A 455 -6.65 -5.98 -19.37
CA GLY A 455 -5.45 -5.34 -19.91
C GLY A 455 -4.24 -5.58 -19.03
N MET A 456 -3.09 -5.85 -19.68
CA MET A 456 -1.78 -5.98 -19.05
C MET A 456 -0.75 -5.33 -19.97
N SER A 457 0.18 -4.58 -19.40
CA SER A 457 1.24 -3.94 -20.17
C SER A 457 2.41 -4.88 -20.40
N GLU A 458 2.94 -5.48 -19.34
CA GLU A 458 4.19 -6.23 -19.45
C GLU A 458 4.26 -7.36 -18.42
N LEU A 459 4.87 -8.49 -18.80
CA LEU A 459 5.25 -9.60 -17.93
C LEU A 459 6.73 -9.89 -18.09
N ASN A 460 7.45 -10.00 -16.98
CA ASN A 460 8.81 -10.43 -16.95
C ASN A 460 9.00 -11.63 -16.01
N LEU A 461 9.79 -12.59 -16.43
CA LEU A 461 10.16 -13.77 -15.64
C LEU A 461 11.65 -13.76 -15.38
N TYR A 462 12.02 -14.22 -14.19
CA TYR A 462 13.40 -14.30 -13.74
C TYR A 462 13.70 -15.70 -13.25
N GLY A 463 14.92 -16.15 -13.41
CA GLY A 463 15.33 -17.47 -12.98
C GLY A 463 16.64 -17.92 -13.63
N SER A 464 16.77 -19.22 -13.81
CA SER A 464 17.97 -19.84 -14.37
C SER A 464 17.68 -20.50 -15.72
N ILE A 465 18.57 -20.30 -16.68
CA ILE A 465 18.53 -20.98 -17.97
C ILE A 465 19.15 -22.36 -17.79
N LEU A 466 18.35 -23.40 -18.02
CA LEU A 466 18.79 -24.80 -17.95
C LEU A 466 19.27 -25.32 -19.30
N VAL A 467 18.63 -24.90 -20.39
CA VAL A 467 19.03 -25.15 -21.77
C VAL A 467 18.90 -23.84 -22.54
N SER A 468 20.00 -23.36 -23.10
CA SER A 468 19.96 -22.09 -23.82
C SER A 468 19.18 -22.17 -25.14
N HIS A 469 18.84 -21.02 -25.68
CA HIS A 469 18.17 -20.90 -26.98
C HIS A 469 18.97 -21.60 -28.09
N GLU A 470 20.29 -21.37 -28.17
CA GLU A 470 21.17 -21.95 -29.17
C GLU A 470 21.25 -23.47 -29.03
N GLU A 471 21.39 -23.98 -27.82
CA GLU A 471 21.46 -25.41 -27.56
C GLU A 471 20.12 -26.10 -27.88
N LEU A 472 19.00 -25.49 -27.53
CA LEU A 472 17.67 -26.03 -27.84
C LEU A 472 17.44 -26.08 -29.34
N ALA A 473 17.78 -25.02 -30.08
CA ALA A 473 17.71 -24.96 -31.55
C ALA A 473 18.61 -26.01 -32.21
N ALA A 474 19.80 -26.21 -31.67
CA ALA A 474 20.70 -27.26 -32.19
C ALA A 474 20.14 -28.68 -31.98
N ARG A 475 19.55 -28.96 -30.81
CA ARG A 475 18.89 -30.27 -30.52
C ARG A 475 17.69 -30.50 -31.44
N GLU A 476 16.89 -29.51 -31.71
CA GLU A 476 15.73 -29.58 -32.61
C GLU A 476 16.16 -29.83 -34.06
N ALA A 477 17.18 -29.14 -34.54
CA ALA A 477 17.77 -29.35 -35.88
C ALA A 477 18.33 -30.79 -36.06
N GLN A 478 19.00 -31.31 -35.04
CA GLN A 478 19.49 -32.71 -35.05
C GLN A 478 18.32 -33.71 -35.05
N ALA A 479 17.27 -33.45 -34.31
CA ALA A 479 16.08 -34.31 -34.27
C ALA A 479 15.36 -34.34 -35.63
N ALA A 480 15.25 -33.19 -36.30
CA ALA A 480 14.64 -33.07 -37.63
C ALA A 480 15.41 -33.80 -38.71
N ASN A 481 16.74 -33.89 -38.60
CA ASN A 481 17.62 -34.52 -39.56
C ASN A 481 17.80 -36.03 -39.35
N LYS A 482 17.21 -36.62 -38.27
CA LYS A 482 17.25 -38.08 -38.11
C LYS A 482 16.34 -38.76 -39.14
N PRO A 483 16.90 -39.72 -39.95
CA PRO A 483 16.09 -40.43 -40.93
C PRO A 483 14.95 -41.19 -40.22
N ARG A 484 13.71 -40.94 -40.66
CA ARG A 484 12.55 -41.73 -40.20
C ARG A 484 12.86 -43.18 -40.55
N ARG A 485 13.20 -44.01 -39.58
CA ARG A 485 13.22 -45.46 -39.78
C ARG A 485 11.80 -45.90 -40.20
N LYS A 486 11.70 -46.37 -41.45
CA LYS A 486 10.48 -47.00 -41.98
C LYS A 486 10.23 -48.30 -41.27
#